data_26020ae676b4cafe178d512bbefd280e
#
_entry.id   26020ae676b4cafe178d512bbefd280e
#
_cell.length_a   1.000
_cell.length_b   1.000
_cell.length_c   1.000
_cell.angle_alpha   90.00
_cell.angle_beta   90.00
_cell.angle_gamma   90.00
#
_symmetry.space_group_name_H-M   'P 1'
#
loop_
_entity.id
_entity.type
_entity.pdbx_description
1 polymer ?
#
loop_
_entity_poly.entity_id
_entity_poly.type
_entity_poly.pdbx_seq_one_letter_code
_entity_poly.pdbx_strand_id
1 'polypeptide(L)'
;MKIFIFFFFNLILLIPFSNCYNKNDLEKFIKWASKSKAILIGAGAGLSAGAGFFSSGKRFKKYFFDFMNKYYVKDMYSGSFYPYKKKSEYWAFMSRNIYLNRFSPFPKKTYKTLFDILKNTNYFILTTNVDHLFQRAGFDKNKMYYMQGDMGLIQCKKPCHFKNYENFNIIKNMLIDQGFNFNENGELIVGDKIKMEIDEKLIPKCPICGGEMDFNLRIDNNFVQDEGWHKHQKLYGNFLDKYKDEDILYIEIGVGYNTPSIIKYNFLSQVRNNKKAKYIYINLEENKISKEIEDRSLILIGDVDEIFNEIYKLIKEYNTEL
;
A
#
# COMPACT_ATOMS: atom_id res chain seq x y z
N MET A 1 19.90 25.72 -39.83
CA MET A 1 18.63 25.67 -39.09
C MET A 1 18.96 25.14 -37.68
N LYS A 2 19.14 26.04 -36.69
CA LYS A 2 19.53 25.69 -35.32
C LYS A 2 18.27 25.38 -34.52
N ILE A 3 18.16 24.15 -34.07
CA ILE A 3 17.08 23.71 -33.18
C ILE A 3 17.51 24.09 -31.76
N PHE A 4 16.82 25.06 -31.16
CA PHE A 4 16.93 25.37 -29.71
C PHE A 4 16.16 24.33 -28.93
N ILE A 5 16.88 23.49 -28.20
CA ILE A 5 16.29 22.59 -27.19
C ILE A 5 16.16 23.38 -25.89
N PHE A 6 14.94 23.75 -25.52
CA PHE A 6 14.63 24.34 -24.22
C PHE A 6 14.67 23.24 -23.16
N PHE A 7 15.71 23.26 -22.33
CA PHE A 7 15.72 22.53 -21.07
C PHE A 7 14.79 23.23 -20.08
N PHE A 8 13.61 22.69 -19.84
CA PHE A 8 12.83 23.03 -18.66
C PHE A 8 13.48 22.38 -17.44
N PHE A 9 14.26 23.17 -16.69
CA PHE A 9 14.59 22.87 -15.31
C PHE A 9 13.30 22.96 -14.49
N ASN A 10 12.68 21.83 -14.17
CA ASN A 10 11.70 21.77 -13.10
C ASN A 10 12.43 22.01 -11.77
N LEU A 11 12.48 23.27 -11.38
CA LEU A 11 12.79 23.68 -10.01
C LEU A 11 11.59 23.25 -9.16
N ILE A 12 11.65 22.06 -8.58
CA ILE A 12 10.71 21.66 -7.52
C ILE A 12 11.05 22.54 -6.32
N LEU A 13 10.43 23.71 -6.28
CA LEU A 13 10.29 24.49 -5.06
C LEU A 13 9.64 23.54 -4.04
N LEU A 14 10.34 23.24 -2.95
CA LEU A 14 9.77 22.70 -1.72
C LEU A 14 8.82 23.75 -1.12
N ILE A 15 7.67 23.93 -1.76
CA ILE A 15 6.55 24.61 -1.13
C ILE A 15 6.10 23.63 -0.03
N PRO A 16 6.12 24.00 1.27
CA PRO A 16 5.50 23.17 2.26
C PRO A 16 4.04 22.99 1.83
N PHE A 17 3.60 21.75 1.61
CA PHE A 17 2.20 21.46 1.37
C PHE A 17 1.45 22.02 2.58
N SER A 18 0.72 23.12 2.38
CA SER A 18 -0.17 23.62 3.41
C SER A 18 -1.31 22.63 3.52
N ASN A 19 -1.49 22.03 4.69
CA ASN A 19 -2.63 21.18 4.97
C ASN A 19 -3.91 21.97 4.64
N CYS A 20 -4.74 21.42 3.72
CA CYS A 20 -6.03 22.01 3.35
C CYS A 20 -7.15 21.32 4.10
N TYR A 21 -7.15 21.42 5.42
CA TYR A 21 -8.23 21.02 6.33
C TYR A 21 -8.14 21.83 7.63
N ASN A 22 -9.22 21.89 8.38
CA ASN A 22 -9.30 22.59 9.66
C ASN A 22 -9.88 21.66 10.75
N LYS A 23 -9.96 22.15 11.99
CA LYS A 23 -10.49 21.36 13.13
C LYS A 23 -11.90 20.85 12.88
N ASN A 24 -12.79 21.66 12.28
CA ASN A 24 -14.18 21.26 12.00
C ASN A 24 -14.23 20.08 11.01
N ASP A 25 -13.29 20.02 10.06
CA ASP A 25 -13.19 18.91 9.11
C ASP A 25 -12.82 17.60 9.82
N LEU A 26 -11.88 17.67 10.77
CA LEU A 26 -11.49 16.52 11.59
C LEU A 26 -12.62 16.08 12.53
N GLU A 27 -13.34 17.00 13.13
CA GLU A 27 -14.54 16.71 13.93
C GLU A 27 -15.66 16.10 13.07
N LYS A 28 -15.82 16.57 11.83
CA LYS A 28 -16.75 15.98 10.85
C LYS A 28 -16.36 14.54 10.51
N PHE A 29 -15.06 14.26 10.33
CA PHE A 29 -14.55 12.90 10.16
C PHE A 29 -14.96 12.01 11.33
N ILE A 30 -14.66 12.42 12.57
CA ILE A 30 -14.97 11.66 13.79
C ILE A 30 -16.47 11.39 13.89
N LYS A 31 -17.28 12.43 13.68
CA LYS A 31 -18.75 12.33 13.71
C LYS A 31 -19.29 11.36 12.67
N TRP A 32 -18.76 11.37 11.45
CA TRP A 32 -19.20 10.46 10.40
C TRP A 32 -18.76 9.03 10.67
N ALA A 33 -17.51 8.83 11.08
CA ALA A 33 -16.99 7.52 11.42
C ALA A 33 -17.73 6.85 12.59
N SER A 34 -18.10 7.62 13.62
CA SER A 34 -18.82 7.09 14.79
C SER A 34 -20.30 6.82 14.56
N LYS A 35 -20.96 7.52 13.59
CA LYS A 35 -22.41 7.41 13.36
C LYS A 35 -22.78 6.50 12.22
N SER A 36 -21.89 6.22 11.28
CA SER A 36 -22.18 5.36 10.13
C SER A 36 -22.35 3.90 10.55
N LYS A 37 -23.33 3.22 9.96
CA LYS A 37 -23.59 1.78 10.22
C LYS A 37 -22.45 0.89 9.79
N ALA A 38 -21.69 1.32 8.77
CA ALA A 38 -20.52 0.62 8.26
C ALA A 38 -19.52 1.62 7.64
N ILE A 39 -18.24 1.22 7.61
CA ILE A 39 -17.16 1.98 6.99
C ILE A 39 -16.44 1.08 5.99
N LEU A 40 -16.37 1.50 4.73
CA LEU A 40 -15.50 0.86 3.74
C LEU A 40 -14.27 1.72 3.49
N ILE A 41 -13.11 1.19 3.88
CA ILE A 41 -11.82 1.84 3.69
C ILE A 41 -11.22 1.38 2.38
N GLY A 42 -10.92 2.30 1.48
CA GLY A 42 -10.17 2.07 0.24
C GLY A 42 -8.75 2.62 0.37
N ALA A 43 -7.74 1.77 0.37
CA ALA A 43 -6.37 2.19 0.59
C ALA A 43 -5.45 1.89 -0.58
N GLY A 44 -4.67 2.89 -0.99
CA GLY A 44 -3.62 2.80 -2.00
C GLY A 44 -2.23 3.08 -1.45
N ALA A 45 -1.23 3.11 -2.34
CA ALA A 45 0.18 3.23 -2.01
C ALA A 45 0.54 4.52 -1.22
N GLY A 46 -0.26 5.59 -1.35
CA GLY A 46 -0.08 6.83 -0.60
C GLY A 46 -0.20 6.64 0.91
N LEU A 47 -1.03 5.71 1.39
CA LEU A 47 -1.09 5.37 2.82
C LEU A 47 0.23 4.77 3.30
N SER A 48 0.83 3.84 2.55
CA SER A 48 2.12 3.24 2.89
C SER A 48 3.25 4.27 2.80
N ALA A 49 3.22 5.17 1.82
CA ALA A 49 4.17 6.27 1.71
C ALA A 49 4.08 7.21 2.94
N GLY A 50 2.87 7.62 3.35
CA GLY A 50 2.66 8.40 4.58
C GLY A 50 3.16 7.70 5.84
N ALA A 51 3.10 6.36 5.89
CA ALA A 51 3.68 5.54 6.95
C ALA A 51 5.22 5.41 6.86
N GLY A 52 5.88 6.09 5.90
CA GLY A 52 7.32 6.09 5.72
C GLY A 52 7.86 5.00 4.79
N PHE A 53 7.00 4.21 4.15
CA PHE A 53 7.39 3.19 3.17
C PHE A 53 7.55 3.79 1.76
N PHE A 54 8.42 4.79 1.64
CA PHE A 54 8.70 5.42 0.35
C PHE A 54 9.40 4.47 -0.61
N SER A 55 8.91 4.39 -1.86
CA SER A 55 9.53 3.59 -2.92
C SER A 55 10.72 4.29 -3.59
N SER A 56 10.95 5.57 -3.32
CA SER A 56 11.97 6.42 -3.93
C SER A 56 12.77 7.21 -2.89
N GLY A 57 13.59 8.16 -3.34
CA GLY A 57 14.32 9.08 -2.48
C GLY A 57 15.43 8.43 -1.66
N LYS A 58 15.63 8.92 -0.41
CA LYS A 58 16.74 8.47 0.46
C LYS A 58 16.72 6.98 0.74
N ARG A 59 15.51 6.40 0.96
CA ARG A 59 15.32 4.98 1.25
C ARG A 59 15.74 4.12 0.06
N PHE A 60 15.31 4.47 -1.14
CA PHE A 60 15.72 3.79 -2.36
C PHE A 60 17.24 3.91 -2.59
N LYS A 61 17.80 5.11 -2.51
CA LYS A 61 19.24 5.34 -2.66
C LYS A 61 20.08 4.51 -1.70
N LYS A 62 19.65 4.36 -0.43
CA LYS A 62 20.37 3.59 0.58
C LYS A 62 20.51 2.10 0.21
N TYR A 63 19.44 1.49 -0.33
CA TYR A 63 19.40 0.04 -0.49
C TYR A 63 19.58 -0.44 -1.94
N PHE A 64 19.53 0.46 -2.93
CA PHE A 64 19.56 0.13 -4.36
C PHE A 64 20.57 0.98 -5.15
N PHE A 65 21.58 1.54 -4.48
CA PHE A 65 22.59 2.40 -5.10
C PHE A 65 23.31 1.72 -6.29
N ASP A 66 23.57 0.43 -6.16
CA ASP A 66 24.19 -0.42 -7.17
C ASP A 66 23.30 -0.59 -8.43
N PHE A 67 22.01 -0.87 -8.23
CA PHE A 67 21.03 -0.95 -9.33
C PHE A 67 20.78 0.41 -9.97
N MET A 68 20.76 1.49 -9.18
CA MET A 68 20.67 2.85 -9.72
C MET A 68 21.84 3.15 -10.64
N ASN A 69 23.07 2.83 -10.23
CA ASN A 69 24.29 3.13 -10.99
C ASN A 69 24.37 2.28 -12.27
N LYS A 70 23.95 1.03 -12.23
CA LYS A 70 24.05 0.10 -13.37
C LYS A 70 22.87 0.23 -14.34
N TYR A 71 21.64 0.36 -13.84
CA TYR A 71 20.42 0.25 -14.63
C TYR A 71 19.64 1.56 -14.71
N TYR A 72 20.08 2.62 -14.03
CA TYR A 72 19.44 3.94 -14.01
C TYR A 72 17.98 3.90 -13.54
N VAL A 73 17.60 2.88 -12.78
CA VAL A 73 16.28 2.78 -12.16
C VAL A 73 16.12 3.86 -11.08
N LYS A 74 14.93 4.46 -11.00
CA LYS A 74 14.71 5.67 -10.16
C LYS A 74 14.00 5.38 -8.84
N ASP A 75 13.32 4.25 -8.74
CA ASP A 75 12.53 3.83 -7.60
C ASP A 75 12.31 2.31 -7.59
N MET A 76 11.72 1.80 -6.50
CA MET A 76 11.44 0.37 -6.34
C MET A 76 10.41 -0.15 -7.35
N TYR A 77 9.45 0.70 -7.78
CA TYR A 77 8.43 0.30 -8.74
C TYR A 77 9.05 0.08 -10.12
N SER A 78 9.73 1.10 -10.66
CA SER A 78 10.38 0.99 -11.98
C SER A 78 11.43 -0.13 -12.02
N GLY A 79 12.16 -0.36 -10.93
CA GLY A 79 13.13 -1.45 -10.83
C GLY A 79 12.49 -2.83 -10.79
N SER A 80 11.27 -2.97 -10.24
CA SER A 80 10.56 -4.25 -10.22
C SER A 80 10.13 -4.73 -11.61
N PHE A 81 9.95 -3.81 -12.55
CA PHE A 81 9.58 -4.09 -13.95
C PHE A 81 10.75 -3.98 -14.93
N TYR A 82 11.97 -3.72 -14.43
CA TYR A 82 13.13 -3.64 -15.29
C TYR A 82 13.43 -5.04 -15.89
N PRO A 83 13.75 -5.16 -17.20
CA PRO A 83 13.99 -6.44 -17.86
C PRO A 83 15.42 -6.96 -17.60
N TYR A 84 15.68 -7.40 -16.37
CA TYR A 84 16.98 -7.96 -15.98
C TYR A 84 17.36 -9.14 -16.87
N LYS A 85 18.60 -9.16 -17.38
CA LYS A 85 19.11 -10.27 -18.17
C LYS A 85 19.37 -11.54 -17.35
N LYS A 86 19.76 -11.36 -16.08
CA LYS A 86 20.05 -12.45 -15.12
C LYS A 86 18.91 -12.57 -14.11
N LYS A 87 18.42 -13.77 -13.89
CA LYS A 87 17.43 -14.04 -12.83
C LYS A 87 17.99 -13.75 -11.44
N SER A 88 19.28 -14.01 -11.21
CA SER A 88 19.97 -13.70 -9.97
C SER A 88 19.91 -12.20 -9.61
N GLU A 89 19.99 -11.31 -10.60
CA GLU A 89 19.84 -9.86 -10.38
C GLU A 89 18.36 -9.46 -10.12
N TYR A 90 17.41 -10.04 -10.85
CA TYR A 90 15.97 -9.82 -10.59
C TYR A 90 15.60 -10.19 -9.15
N TRP A 91 16.00 -11.40 -8.71
CA TRP A 91 15.73 -11.87 -7.36
C TRP A 91 16.48 -11.07 -6.29
N ALA A 92 17.70 -10.59 -6.60
CA ALA A 92 18.42 -9.68 -5.72
C ALA A 92 17.68 -8.35 -5.54
N PHE A 93 17.17 -7.75 -6.63
CA PHE A 93 16.38 -6.52 -6.55
C PHE A 93 15.08 -6.76 -5.78
N MET A 94 14.32 -7.79 -6.16
CA MET A 94 13.02 -8.08 -5.57
C MET A 94 13.11 -8.46 -4.10
N SER A 95 14.14 -9.20 -3.67
CA SER A 95 14.32 -9.54 -2.25
C SER A 95 14.50 -8.30 -1.38
N ARG A 96 15.25 -7.30 -1.83
CA ARG A 96 15.37 -6.02 -1.13
C ARG A 96 14.04 -5.27 -1.09
N ASN A 97 13.36 -5.15 -2.25
CA ASN A 97 12.09 -4.47 -2.36
C ASN A 97 11.03 -5.09 -1.43
N ILE A 98 10.91 -6.41 -1.45
CA ILE A 98 9.95 -7.15 -0.63
C ILE A 98 10.26 -7.02 0.85
N TYR A 99 11.52 -7.23 1.26
CA TYR A 99 11.88 -7.09 2.65
C TYR A 99 11.53 -5.71 3.20
N LEU A 100 11.96 -4.69 2.48
CA LEU A 100 11.77 -3.31 2.88
C LEU A 100 10.27 -2.94 3.01
N ASN A 101 9.42 -3.37 2.11
CA ASN A 101 8.00 -2.97 2.13
C ASN A 101 7.11 -3.93 2.91
N ARG A 102 7.45 -5.21 2.99
CA ARG A 102 6.60 -6.25 3.58
C ARG A 102 7.03 -6.67 4.98
N PHE A 103 8.33 -6.71 5.26
CA PHE A 103 8.87 -7.32 6.47
C PHE A 103 9.61 -6.34 7.41
N SER A 104 10.16 -5.24 6.90
CA SER A 104 10.88 -4.27 7.72
C SER A 104 9.98 -3.63 8.80
N PRO A 105 10.54 -3.18 9.93
CA PRO A 105 9.79 -2.47 10.95
C PRO A 105 9.04 -1.25 10.39
N PHE A 106 7.96 -0.86 11.07
CA PHE A 106 7.21 0.35 10.71
C PHE A 106 8.05 1.60 10.99
N PRO A 107 8.28 2.48 9.99
CA PRO A 107 8.95 3.76 10.23
C PRO A 107 8.14 4.73 11.06
N LYS A 108 6.79 4.71 10.93
CA LYS A 108 5.83 5.55 11.64
C LYS A 108 4.65 4.72 12.17
N LYS A 109 3.90 5.27 13.12
CA LYS A 109 2.73 4.61 13.73
C LYS A 109 1.43 4.77 12.91
N THR A 110 1.46 5.33 11.71
CA THR A 110 0.31 5.68 10.86
C THR A 110 -0.78 4.62 10.79
N TYR A 111 -0.40 3.37 10.46
CA TYR A 111 -1.35 2.24 10.42
C TYR A 111 -1.91 1.88 11.79
N LYS A 112 -1.09 1.96 12.84
CA LYS A 112 -1.54 1.70 14.22
C LYS A 112 -2.48 2.80 14.70
N THR A 113 -2.19 4.05 14.38
CA THR A 113 -3.06 5.20 14.68
C THR A 113 -4.41 5.04 13.97
N LEU A 114 -4.41 4.69 12.67
CA LEU A 114 -5.65 4.41 11.94
C LEU A 114 -6.44 3.24 12.57
N PHE A 115 -5.76 2.17 12.98
CA PHE A 115 -6.40 1.08 13.71
C PHE A 115 -7.06 1.56 15.00
N ASP A 116 -6.35 2.35 15.82
CA ASP A 116 -6.88 2.85 17.08
C ASP A 116 -8.08 3.81 16.90
N ILE A 117 -8.12 4.56 15.79
CA ILE A 117 -9.27 5.39 15.40
C ILE A 117 -10.50 4.51 15.06
N LEU A 118 -10.31 3.39 14.36
CA LEU A 118 -11.41 2.66 13.71
C LEU A 118 -11.74 1.30 14.35
N LYS A 119 -10.93 0.78 15.29
CA LYS A 119 -11.08 -0.58 15.86
C LYS A 119 -12.45 -0.89 16.46
N ASN A 120 -13.14 0.13 16.97
CA ASN A 120 -14.47 -0.01 17.58
C ASN A 120 -15.62 0.24 16.59
N THR A 121 -15.32 0.43 15.30
CA THR A 121 -16.31 0.62 14.24
C THR A 121 -16.56 -0.65 13.45
N ASN A 122 -17.65 -0.67 12.69
CA ASN A 122 -17.93 -1.75 11.76
C ASN A 122 -17.25 -1.46 10.41
N TYR A 123 -15.95 -1.72 10.32
CA TYR A 123 -15.15 -1.46 9.12
C TYR A 123 -14.96 -2.70 8.25
N PHE A 124 -14.72 -2.45 6.96
CA PHE A 124 -14.10 -3.37 6.01
C PHE A 124 -13.03 -2.63 5.19
N ILE A 125 -11.99 -3.32 4.75
CA ILE A 125 -10.87 -2.74 4.00
C ILE A 125 -10.80 -3.35 2.60
N LEU A 126 -10.80 -2.50 1.58
CA LEU A 126 -10.41 -2.83 0.21
C LEU A 126 -9.06 -2.17 -0.06
N THR A 127 -8.03 -2.95 -0.36
CA THR A 127 -6.72 -2.36 -0.63
C THR A 127 -6.07 -2.90 -1.91
N THR A 128 -5.39 -2.01 -2.61
CA THR A 128 -4.48 -2.35 -3.71
C THR A 128 -3.04 -2.52 -3.24
N ASN A 129 -2.76 -2.27 -1.95
CA ASN A 129 -1.45 -2.48 -1.36
C ASN A 129 -1.19 -3.97 -1.15
N VAL A 130 0.05 -4.37 -1.41
CA VAL A 130 0.53 -5.76 -1.32
C VAL A 130 1.53 -5.97 -0.18
N ASP A 131 1.63 -4.99 0.73
CA ASP A 131 2.62 -4.88 1.80
C ASP A 131 2.18 -5.49 3.14
N HIS A 132 0.92 -5.90 3.26
CA HIS A 132 0.35 -6.52 4.46
C HIS A 132 0.40 -5.64 5.74
N LEU A 133 0.55 -4.33 5.59
CA LEU A 133 0.75 -3.43 6.73
C LEU A 133 -0.51 -3.30 7.61
N PHE A 134 -1.71 -3.41 7.04
CA PHE A 134 -2.95 -3.45 7.82
C PHE A 134 -2.96 -4.61 8.83
N GLN A 135 -2.66 -5.82 8.36
CA GLN A 135 -2.65 -7.02 9.21
C GLN A 135 -1.58 -6.90 10.31
N ARG A 136 -0.41 -6.37 9.96
CA ARG A 136 0.69 -6.14 10.91
C ARG A 136 0.36 -5.07 11.95
N ALA A 137 -0.52 -4.11 11.63
CA ALA A 137 -0.99 -3.09 12.56
C ALA A 137 -2.11 -3.57 13.49
N GLY A 138 -2.67 -4.78 13.27
CA GLY A 138 -3.69 -5.40 14.11
C GLY A 138 -5.11 -5.40 13.55
N PHE A 139 -5.30 -4.97 12.29
CA PHE A 139 -6.60 -5.10 11.64
C PHE A 139 -6.99 -6.56 11.40
N ASP A 140 -8.27 -6.88 11.59
CA ASP A 140 -8.80 -8.23 11.37
C ASP A 140 -8.69 -8.63 9.90
N LYS A 141 -7.95 -9.72 9.64
CA LYS A 141 -7.76 -10.25 8.30
C LYS A 141 -9.08 -10.62 7.62
N ASN A 142 -10.11 -11.05 8.36
CA ASN A 142 -11.43 -11.38 7.80
C ASN A 142 -12.27 -10.14 7.43
N LYS A 143 -11.81 -8.95 7.79
CA LYS A 143 -12.43 -7.67 7.43
C LYS A 143 -11.65 -6.93 6.35
N MET A 144 -10.96 -7.64 5.46
CA MET A 144 -10.21 -7.02 4.36
C MET A 144 -10.14 -7.88 3.11
N TYR A 145 -9.97 -7.19 1.97
CA TYR A 145 -9.70 -7.78 0.68
C TYR A 145 -8.48 -7.10 0.04
N TYR A 146 -7.38 -7.82 -0.01
CA TYR A 146 -6.10 -7.42 -0.62
C TYR A 146 -5.99 -8.02 -2.02
N MET A 147 -6.76 -7.47 -2.95
CA MET A 147 -7.05 -8.08 -4.24
C MET A 147 -5.86 -8.17 -5.22
N GLN A 148 -4.79 -7.41 -4.97
CA GLN A 148 -3.59 -7.41 -5.85
C GLN A 148 -2.53 -8.44 -5.41
N GLY A 149 -2.80 -9.25 -4.37
CA GLY A 149 -1.87 -10.23 -3.84
C GLY A 149 -1.10 -9.77 -2.60
N ASP A 150 0.00 -10.46 -2.31
CA ASP A 150 0.85 -10.19 -1.15
C ASP A 150 2.34 -10.39 -1.51
N MET A 151 3.17 -9.39 -1.29
CA MET A 151 4.63 -9.47 -1.45
C MET A 151 5.28 -10.56 -0.59
N GLY A 152 4.62 -10.98 0.48
CA GLY A 152 5.06 -12.07 1.36
C GLY A 152 4.82 -13.48 0.82
N LEU A 153 4.24 -13.60 -0.38
CA LEU A 153 3.90 -14.87 -1.00
C LEU A 153 4.60 -15.05 -2.35
N ILE A 154 4.93 -16.31 -2.67
CA ILE A 154 5.37 -16.74 -3.99
C ILE A 154 4.44 -17.82 -4.53
N GLN A 155 4.35 -17.90 -5.85
CA GLN A 155 3.53 -18.83 -6.61
C GLN A 155 4.32 -19.51 -7.74
N CYS A 156 3.80 -20.58 -8.29
CA CYS A 156 4.32 -21.12 -9.54
C CYS A 156 4.15 -20.08 -10.66
N LYS A 157 5.22 -19.71 -11.36
CA LYS A 157 5.21 -18.67 -12.40
C LYS A 157 4.28 -18.99 -13.57
N LYS A 158 4.23 -20.27 -13.97
CA LYS A 158 3.21 -20.83 -14.86
C LYS A 158 2.32 -21.71 -13.99
N PRO A 159 1.18 -21.23 -13.51
CA PRO A 159 0.41 -21.89 -12.46
C PRO A 159 0.09 -23.33 -12.80
N CYS A 160 0.67 -24.30 -12.09
CA CYS A 160 0.35 -25.71 -12.18
C CYS A 160 -0.62 -26.16 -11.07
N HIS A 161 -0.92 -25.26 -10.11
CA HIS A 161 -1.82 -25.45 -8.99
C HIS A 161 -2.20 -24.08 -8.37
N PHE A 162 -3.20 -24.06 -7.47
CA PHE A 162 -3.73 -22.84 -6.86
C PHE A 162 -3.24 -22.62 -5.42
N LYS A 163 -1.94 -22.85 -5.14
CA LYS A 163 -1.34 -22.63 -3.81
C LYS A 163 -0.26 -21.59 -3.89
N ASN A 164 -0.24 -20.71 -2.87
CA ASN A 164 0.83 -19.77 -2.61
C ASN A 164 1.69 -20.24 -1.43
N TYR A 165 2.93 -19.79 -1.35
CA TYR A 165 3.89 -20.17 -0.34
C TYR A 165 4.50 -18.93 0.31
N GLU A 166 4.70 -18.97 1.63
CA GLU A 166 5.39 -17.90 2.35
C GLU A 166 6.85 -17.78 1.92
N ASN A 167 7.34 -16.55 1.79
CA ASN A 167 8.69 -16.31 1.27
C ASN A 167 9.66 -15.65 2.25
N PHE A 168 9.28 -15.39 3.49
CA PHE A 168 10.12 -14.65 4.44
C PHE A 168 11.54 -15.22 4.56
N ASN A 169 11.69 -16.52 4.80
CA ASN A 169 12.99 -17.16 4.94
C ASN A 169 13.80 -17.16 3.64
N ILE A 170 13.13 -17.33 2.50
CA ILE A 170 13.74 -17.25 1.18
C ILE A 170 14.33 -15.86 0.95
N ILE A 171 13.53 -14.82 1.17
CA ILE A 171 13.95 -13.41 1.04
C ILE A 171 15.09 -13.08 2.00
N LYS A 172 15.01 -13.52 3.26
CA LYS A 172 16.06 -13.30 4.25
C LYS A 172 17.40 -13.92 3.83
N ASN A 173 17.39 -15.15 3.33
CA ASN A 173 18.60 -15.84 2.86
C ASN A 173 19.21 -15.14 1.63
N MET A 174 18.39 -14.67 0.69
CA MET A 174 18.84 -13.89 -0.46
C MET A 174 19.51 -12.56 -0.05
N LEU A 175 19.01 -11.91 1.00
CA LEU A 175 19.60 -10.66 1.52
C LEU A 175 20.94 -10.92 2.20
N ILE A 176 21.04 -11.99 2.99
CA ILE A 176 22.29 -12.40 3.63
C ILE A 176 23.36 -12.73 2.56
N ASP A 177 22.99 -13.48 1.51
CA ASP A 177 23.91 -13.79 0.41
C ASP A 177 24.39 -12.53 -0.32
N GLN A 178 23.55 -11.52 -0.45
CA GLN A 178 23.92 -10.21 -1.02
C GLN A 178 24.84 -9.38 -0.11
N GLY A 179 25.07 -9.78 1.15
CA GLY A 179 25.91 -9.06 2.12
C GLY A 179 25.14 -8.10 3.03
N PHE A 180 23.80 -8.19 3.08
CA PHE A 180 23.02 -7.46 4.07
C PHE A 180 23.00 -8.18 5.42
N ASN A 181 22.85 -7.40 6.49
CA ASN A 181 22.67 -7.87 7.86
C ASN A 181 21.33 -7.35 8.40
N PHE A 182 20.96 -7.83 9.59
CA PHE A 182 19.76 -7.40 10.31
C PHE A 182 20.15 -6.99 11.72
N ASN A 183 19.61 -5.87 12.21
CA ASN A 183 19.73 -5.57 13.63
C ASN A 183 18.70 -6.37 14.45
N GLU A 184 18.75 -6.21 15.77
CA GLU A 184 17.83 -6.87 16.72
C GLU A 184 16.34 -6.56 16.48
N ASN A 185 16.04 -5.39 15.91
CA ASN A 185 14.68 -4.96 15.59
C ASN A 185 14.21 -5.43 14.20
N GLY A 186 15.07 -6.15 13.45
CA GLY A 186 14.76 -6.59 12.08
C GLY A 186 14.92 -5.50 11.02
N GLU A 187 15.63 -4.40 11.30
CA GLU A 187 15.98 -3.43 10.25
C GLU A 187 17.10 -3.97 9.36
N LEU A 188 16.95 -3.73 8.05
CA LEU A 188 17.95 -4.12 7.08
C LEU A 188 19.18 -3.20 7.16
N ILE A 189 20.35 -3.79 7.37
CA ILE A 189 21.64 -3.09 7.45
C ILE A 189 22.46 -3.38 6.21
N VAL A 190 22.95 -2.32 5.56
CA VAL A 190 23.83 -2.42 4.41
C VAL A 190 25.21 -2.84 4.92
N GLY A 191 25.74 -3.96 4.47
CA GLY A 191 27.09 -4.44 4.80
C GLY A 191 28.17 -3.75 3.97
N ASP A 192 29.43 -4.05 4.27
CA ASP A 192 30.59 -3.41 3.62
C ASP A 192 30.73 -3.78 2.13
N LYS A 193 30.28 -4.96 1.76
CA LYS A 193 30.34 -5.47 0.37
C LYS A 193 28.99 -6.01 -0.04
N ILE A 194 28.26 -5.24 -0.86
CA ILE A 194 26.94 -5.61 -1.37
C ILE A 194 27.08 -6.18 -2.79
N LYS A 195 26.44 -7.33 -3.03
CA LYS A 195 26.32 -7.94 -4.36
C LYS A 195 24.98 -7.56 -4.99
N MET A 196 24.98 -7.33 -6.31
CA MET A 196 23.78 -7.09 -7.11
C MET A 196 23.07 -8.37 -7.56
N GLU A 197 23.60 -9.52 -7.26
CA GLU A 197 23.07 -10.83 -7.64
C GLU A 197 23.12 -11.79 -6.45
N ILE A 198 22.25 -12.78 -6.45
CA ILE A 198 22.22 -13.87 -5.49
C ILE A 198 22.80 -15.14 -6.11
N ASP A 199 23.20 -16.11 -5.27
CA ASP A 199 23.49 -17.48 -5.74
C ASP A 199 22.23 -18.07 -6.39
N GLU A 200 22.34 -18.59 -7.60
CA GLU A 200 21.24 -19.18 -8.35
C GLU A 200 20.54 -20.34 -7.62
N LYS A 201 21.25 -21.00 -6.70
CA LYS A 201 20.69 -22.05 -5.83
C LYS A 201 19.61 -21.53 -4.88
N LEU A 202 19.59 -20.22 -4.57
CA LEU A 202 18.59 -19.58 -3.74
C LEU A 202 17.31 -19.26 -4.51
N ILE A 203 17.32 -19.34 -5.86
CA ILE A 203 16.13 -19.09 -6.67
C ILE A 203 15.13 -20.21 -6.45
N PRO A 204 13.91 -19.89 -5.92
CA PRO A 204 12.95 -20.91 -5.56
C PRO A 204 12.39 -21.62 -6.78
N LYS A 205 12.14 -22.92 -6.63
CA LYS A 205 11.46 -23.76 -7.62
C LYS A 205 10.14 -24.25 -7.07
N CYS A 206 9.16 -24.38 -7.95
CA CYS A 206 7.85 -24.90 -7.58
C CYS A 206 7.96 -26.32 -7.00
N PRO A 207 7.46 -26.58 -5.78
CA PRO A 207 7.60 -27.88 -5.14
C PRO A 207 6.77 -28.98 -5.83
N ILE A 208 5.82 -28.60 -6.71
CA ILE A 208 4.96 -29.54 -7.43
C ILE A 208 5.54 -29.91 -8.80
N CYS A 209 5.93 -28.90 -9.62
CA CYS A 209 6.38 -29.17 -11.00
C CYS A 209 7.88 -28.91 -11.22
N GLY A 210 8.62 -28.44 -10.21
CA GLY A 210 10.03 -28.06 -10.35
C GLY A 210 10.29 -26.80 -11.19
N GLY A 211 9.24 -26.17 -11.73
CA GLY A 211 9.34 -24.99 -12.57
C GLY A 211 9.70 -23.73 -11.79
N GLU A 212 9.81 -22.60 -12.50
CA GLU A 212 10.11 -21.29 -11.89
C GLU A 212 8.98 -20.85 -10.98
N MET A 213 9.36 -20.14 -9.92
CA MET A 213 8.42 -19.39 -9.07
C MET A 213 8.52 -17.89 -9.34
N ASP A 214 7.47 -17.16 -8.97
CA ASP A 214 7.41 -15.72 -9.01
C ASP A 214 6.59 -15.22 -7.79
N PHE A 215 6.54 -13.91 -7.59
CA PHE A 215 5.77 -13.32 -6.49
C PHE A 215 4.28 -13.36 -6.77
N ASN A 216 3.47 -13.56 -5.74
CA ASN A 216 2.01 -13.53 -5.86
C ASN A 216 1.51 -12.08 -5.95
N LEU A 217 1.78 -11.44 -7.09
CA LEU A 217 1.37 -10.08 -7.42
C LEU A 217 0.56 -10.09 -8.71
N ARG A 218 -0.57 -9.37 -8.72
CA ARG A 218 -1.49 -9.33 -9.87
C ARG A 218 -0.97 -8.41 -10.97
N ILE A 219 0.07 -8.83 -11.67
CA ILE A 219 0.70 -8.11 -12.78
C ILE A 219 0.27 -8.65 -14.16
N ASP A 220 -0.18 -9.90 -14.23
CA ASP A 220 -0.64 -10.56 -15.45
C ASP A 220 -1.71 -11.63 -15.16
N ASN A 221 -2.06 -12.42 -16.17
CA ASN A 221 -3.06 -13.48 -16.08
C ASN A 221 -2.58 -14.75 -15.34
N ASN A 222 -1.29 -14.83 -14.95
CA ASN A 222 -0.75 -15.96 -14.20
C ASN A 222 -0.93 -15.77 -12.68
N PHE A 223 -1.57 -14.69 -12.24
CA PHE A 223 -1.83 -14.46 -10.83
C PHE A 223 -2.66 -15.57 -10.21
N VAL A 224 -2.11 -16.24 -9.20
CA VAL A 224 -2.79 -17.34 -8.50
C VAL A 224 -3.76 -16.78 -7.47
N GLN A 225 -5.04 -16.97 -7.71
CA GLN A 225 -6.12 -16.72 -6.77
C GLN A 225 -6.32 -17.99 -5.94
N ASP A 226 -5.70 -18.07 -4.77
CA ASP A 226 -5.84 -19.23 -3.90
C ASP A 226 -7.17 -19.20 -3.11
N GLU A 227 -7.40 -20.22 -2.31
CA GLU A 227 -8.60 -20.33 -1.47
C GLU A 227 -8.75 -19.12 -0.53
N GLY A 228 -7.64 -18.63 0.02
CA GLY A 228 -7.61 -17.45 0.87
C GLY A 228 -8.08 -16.20 0.13
N TRP A 229 -7.59 -15.99 -1.09
CA TRP A 229 -7.99 -14.87 -1.93
C TRP A 229 -9.50 -14.90 -2.24
N HIS A 230 -10.03 -16.06 -2.66
CA HIS A 230 -11.47 -16.23 -2.91
C HIS A 230 -12.33 -16.03 -1.66
N LYS A 231 -11.86 -16.51 -0.49
CA LYS A 231 -12.54 -16.26 0.79
C LYS A 231 -12.68 -14.76 1.05
N HIS A 232 -11.59 -13.98 0.89
CA HIS A 232 -11.61 -12.53 1.15
C HIS A 232 -12.44 -11.77 0.12
N GLN A 233 -12.45 -12.19 -1.15
CA GLN A 233 -13.34 -11.67 -2.18
C GLN A 233 -14.82 -11.86 -1.79
N LYS A 234 -15.19 -13.07 -1.32
CA LYS A 234 -16.55 -13.37 -0.86
C LYS A 234 -16.95 -12.53 0.35
N LEU A 235 -16.04 -12.36 1.32
CA LEU A 235 -16.30 -11.52 2.51
C LEU A 235 -16.54 -10.05 2.11
N TYR A 236 -15.79 -9.53 1.14
CA TYR A 236 -15.99 -8.20 0.57
C TYR A 236 -17.36 -8.07 -0.11
N GLY A 237 -17.75 -9.04 -0.97
CA GLY A 237 -19.05 -9.06 -1.60
C GLY A 237 -20.20 -9.07 -0.59
N ASN A 238 -20.12 -9.93 0.41
CA ASN A 238 -21.11 -10.01 1.49
C ASN A 238 -21.24 -8.68 2.27
N PHE A 239 -20.12 -8.00 2.53
CA PHE A 239 -20.12 -6.69 3.19
C PHE A 239 -20.83 -5.64 2.33
N LEU A 240 -20.53 -5.56 1.04
CA LEU A 240 -21.21 -4.64 0.12
C LEU A 240 -22.69 -4.91 0.02
N ASP A 241 -23.10 -6.17 -0.19
CA ASP A 241 -24.52 -6.54 -0.31
C ASP A 241 -25.32 -6.16 0.92
N LYS A 242 -24.70 -6.27 2.10
CA LYS A 242 -25.34 -5.92 3.37
C LYS A 242 -25.51 -4.43 3.59
N TYR A 243 -24.57 -3.60 3.11
CA TYR A 243 -24.50 -2.18 3.49
C TYR A 243 -24.66 -1.20 2.32
N LYS A 244 -24.75 -1.65 1.06
CA LYS A 244 -24.81 -0.77 -0.13
C LYS A 244 -25.95 0.25 -0.11
N ASP A 245 -27.06 -0.06 0.57
CA ASP A 245 -28.25 0.81 0.66
C ASP A 245 -28.42 1.46 2.05
N GLU A 246 -27.42 1.29 2.93
CA GLU A 246 -27.41 1.79 4.30
C GLU A 246 -26.61 3.08 4.45
N ASP A 247 -26.57 3.66 5.67
CA ASP A 247 -25.64 4.75 6.02
C ASP A 247 -24.22 4.20 6.11
N ILE A 248 -23.53 4.16 4.98
CA ILE A 248 -22.16 3.69 4.83
C ILE A 248 -21.22 4.86 4.56
N LEU A 249 -20.07 4.84 5.22
CA LEU A 249 -18.98 5.78 5.01
C LEU A 249 -17.89 5.15 4.16
N TYR A 250 -17.61 5.72 3.01
CA TYR A 250 -16.47 5.37 2.16
C TYR A 250 -15.29 6.27 2.49
N ILE A 251 -14.15 5.70 2.90
CA ILE A 251 -12.93 6.46 3.18
C ILE A 251 -11.86 6.04 2.19
N GLU A 252 -11.50 6.92 1.28
CA GLU A 252 -10.40 6.73 0.32
C GLU A 252 -9.12 7.34 0.86
N ILE A 253 -8.03 6.55 0.96
CA ILE A 253 -6.77 6.97 1.57
C ILE A 253 -5.59 6.68 0.64
N GLY A 254 -4.92 7.72 0.17
CA GLY A 254 -3.68 7.60 -0.61
C GLY A 254 -3.83 6.81 -1.91
N VAL A 255 -5.00 6.88 -2.56
CA VAL A 255 -5.26 6.18 -3.83
C VAL A 255 -4.85 7.07 -4.99
N GLY A 256 -3.90 6.58 -5.78
CA GLY A 256 -3.44 7.24 -7.01
C GLY A 256 -4.28 6.90 -8.25
N TYR A 257 -3.79 7.33 -9.42
CA TYR A 257 -4.46 7.13 -10.71
C TYR A 257 -3.97 5.91 -11.50
N ASN A 258 -3.08 5.06 -10.95
CA ASN A 258 -2.60 3.88 -11.66
C ASN A 258 -3.70 2.82 -11.86
N THR A 259 -4.57 2.62 -10.85
CA THR A 259 -5.69 1.68 -10.90
C THR A 259 -6.94 2.30 -10.29
N PRO A 260 -7.44 3.46 -10.80
CA PRO A 260 -8.49 4.22 -10.14
C PRO A 260 -9.85 3.53 -10.16
N SER A 261 -10.07 2.60 -11.09
CA SER A 261 -11.32 1.84 -11.20
C SER A 261 -11.59 0.92 -10.02
N ILE A 262 -10.56 0.47 -9.32
CA ILE A 262 -10.70 -0.49 -8.21
C ILE A 262 -11.35 0.19 -6.99
N ILE A 263 -10.83 1.35 -6.59
CA ILE A 263 -11.28 2.08 -5.38
C ILE A 263 -11.98 3.38 -5.77
N LYS A 264 -11.26 4.34 -6.33
CA LYS A 264 -11.72 5.71 -6.57
C LYS A 264 -13.05 5.77 -7.32
N TYR A 265 -13.11 5.26 -8.53
CA TYR A 265 -14.33 5.34 -9.36
C TYR A 265 -15.46 4.45 -8.81
N ASN A 266 -15.10 3.32 -8.21
CA ASN A 266 -16.07 2.45 -7.55
C ASN A 266 -16.72 3.17 -6.36
N PHE A 267 -15.94 3.76 -5.45
CA PHE A 267 -16.48 4.49 -4.29
C PHE A 267 -17.34 5.67 -4.71
N LEU A 268 -16.87 6.49 -5.64
CA LEU A 268 -17.66 7.61 -6.18
C LEU A 268 -18.98 7.15 -6.80
N SER A 269 -19.00 6.03 -7.52
CA SER A 269 -20.21 5.44 -8.08
C SER A 269 -21.18 4.98 -6.98
N GLN A 270 -20.69 4.29 -5.96
CA GLN A 270 -21.50 3.84 -4.82
C GLN A 270 -22.14 5.01 -4.06
N VAL A 271 -21.37 6.08 -3.81
CA VAL A 271 -21.88 7.28 -3.13
C VAL A 271 -22.92 8.03 -3.98
N ARG A 272 -22.80 8.03 -5.32
CA ARG A 272 -23.83 8.60 -6.20
C ARG A 272 -25.14 7.82 -6.11
N ASN A 273 -25.04 6.49 -6.12
CA ASN A 273 -26.20 5.59 -6.15
C ASN A 273 -26.91 5.53 -4.79
N ASN A 274 -26.19 5.58 -3.68
CA ASN A 274 -26.76 5.57 -2.33
C ASN A 274 -26.76 6.98 -1.71
N LYS A 275 -27.94 7.61 -1.60
CA LYS A 275 -28.08 8.98 -1.04
C LYS A 275 -27.78 9.08 0.47
N LYS A 276 -27.72 7.97 1.20
CA LYS A 276 -27.32 7.93 2.62
C LYS A 276 -25.78 7.82 2.76
N ALA A 277 -25.09 7.37 1.72
CA ALA A 277 -23.65 7.17 1.74
C ALA A 277 -22.88 8.49 1.81
N LYS A 278 -21.76 8.46 2.51
CA LYS A 278 -20.81 9.58 2.66
C LYS A 278 -19.46 9.19 2.13
N TYR A 279 -18.65 10.16 1.76
CA TYR A 279 -17.32 9.96 1.19
C TYR A 279 -16.29 10.85 1.88
N ILE A 280 -15.17 10.26 2.29
CA ILE A 280 -13.99 10.98 2.77
C ILE A 280 -12.81 10.66 1.86
N TYR A 281 -12.16 11.70 1.37
CA TYR A 281 -10.94 11.62 0.57
C TYR A 281 -9.75 12.15 1.37
N ILE A 282 -8.68 11.35 1.49
CA ILE A 282 -7.46 11.71 2.20
C ILE A 282 -6.28 11.46 1.27
N ASN A 283 -5.57 12.52 0.86
CA ASN A 283 -4.41 12.41 -0.03
C ASN A 283 -3.54 13.68 0.06
N LEU A 284 -2.33 13.61 -0.51
CA LEU A 284 -1.48 14.78 -0.75
C LEU A 284 -1.97 15.64 -1.93
N GLU A 285 -2.68 15.04 -2.89
CA GLU A 285 -3.15 15.70 -4.11
C GLU A 285 -4.64 16.02 -4.02
N GLU A 286 -5.02 17.15 -4.58
CA GLU A 286 -6.42 17.55 -4.71
C GLU A 286 -7.20 16.57 -5.62
N ASN A 287 -8.47 16.37 -5.29
CA ASN A 287 -9.40 15.64 -6.13
C ASN A 287 -10.67 16.47 -6.33
N LYS A 288 -11.11 16.57 -7.57
CA LYS A 288 -12.38 17.23 -7.89
C LYS A 288 -13.54 16.29 -7.62
N ILE A 289 -14.37 16.65 -6.66
CA ILE A 289 -15.60 15.92 -6.35
C ILE A 289 -16.75 16.48 -7.21
N SER A 290 -17.60 15.60 -7.71
CA SER A 290 -18.81 15.99 -8.44
C SER A 290 -19.76 16.75 -7.52
N LYS A 291 -20.38 17.83 -8.01
CA LYS A 291 -21.40 18.62 -7.28
C LYS A 291 -22.55 17.77 -6.73
N GLU A 292 -22.85 16.66 -7.37
CA GLU A 292 -23.91 15.73 -6.97
C GLU A 292 -23.68 15.09 -5.58
N ILE A 293 -22.43 14.96 -5.14
CA ILE A 293 -22.06 14.32 -3.88
C ILE A 293 -21.26 15.23 -2.94
N GLU A 294 -21.10 16.51 -3.31
CA GLU A 294 -20.25 17.48 -2.59
C GLU A 294 -20.74 17.67 -1.15
N ASP A 295 -22.04 17.77 -0.92
CA ASP A 295 -22.68 17.93 0.39
C ASP A 295 -22.45 16.74 1.33
N ARG A 296 -22.16 15.56 0.76
CA ARG A 296 -21.90 14.29 1.45
C ARG A 296 -20.43 13.87 1.35
N SER A 297 -19.54 14.80 0.97
CA SER A 297 -18.11 14.56 0.83
C SER A 297 -17.31 15.40 1.81
N LEU A 298 -16.15 14.89 2.21
CA LEU A 298 -15.14 15.57 3.00
C LEU A 298 -13.79 15.33 2.36
N ILE A 299 -13.04 16.41 2.11
CA ILE A 299 -11.72 16.36 1.47
C ILE A 299 -10.68 16.82 2.47
N LEU A 300 -9.71 15.96 2.79
CA LEU A 300 -8.59 16.24 3.67
C LEU A 300 -7.30 16.13 2.86
N ILE A 301 -6.71 17.26 2.49
CA ILE A 301 -5.45 17.31 1.73
C ILE A 301 -4.30 17.53 2.69
N GLY A 302 -3.37 16.59 2.76
CA GLY A 302 -2.22 16.66 3.65
C GLY A 302 -1.53 15.31 3.85
N ASP A 303 -0.49 15.31 4.70
CA ASP A 303 0.19 14.07 5.11
C ASP A 303 -0.77 13.20 5.92
N VAL A 304 -0.95 11.99 5.47
CA VAL A 304 -1.85 11.00 6.09
C VAL A 304 -1.48 10.71 7.56
N ASP A 305 -0.19 10.71 7.89
CA ASP A 305 0.28 10.48 9.26
C ASP A 305 -0.10 11.66 10.18
N GLU A 306 0.05 12.89 9.69
CA GLU A 306 -0.35 14.09 10.43
C GLU A 306 -1.87 14.12 10.64
N ILE A 307 -2.66 13.91 9.59
CA ILE A 307 -4.13 13.88 9.66
C ILE A 307 -4.61 12.86 10.71
N PHE A 308 -4.07 11.64 10.69
CA PHE A 308 -4.49 10.62 11.66
C PHE A 308 -4.04 10.92 13.08
N ASN A 309 -2.86 11.51 13.27
CA ASN A 309 -2.39 11.90 14.61
C ASN A 309 -3.27 13.01 15.19
N GLU A 310 -3.69 13.99 14.38
CA GLU A 310 -4.60 15.05 14.82
C GLU A 310 -6.00 14.52 15.15
N ILE A 311 -6.58 13.66 14.28
CA ILE A 311 -7.86 12.98 14.56
C ILE A 311 -7.77 12.19 15.87
N TYR A 312 -6.71 11.41 16.05
CA TYR A 312 -6.54 10.58 17.25
C TYR A 312 -6.38 11.42 18.52
N LYS A 313 -5.70 12.56 18.44
CA LYS A 313 -5.60 13.54 19.54
C LYS A 313 -6.97 14.07 19.94
N LEU A 314 -7.79 14.51 18.97
CA LEU A 314 -9.16 14.98 19.22
C LEU A 314 -10.04 13.91 19.86
N ILE A 315 -9.97 12.66 19.39
CA ILE A 315 -10.71 11.54 20.00
C ILE A 315 -10.34 11.36 21.46
N LYS A 316 -9.05 11.50 21.80
CA LYS A 316 -8.60 11.39 23.20
C LYS A 316 -9.09 12.54 24.06
N GLU A 317 -9.05 13.76 23.54
CA GLU A 317 -9.57 14.96 24.25
C GLU A 317 -11.05 14.78 24.59
N TYR A 318 -11.89 14.34 23.66
CA TYR A 318 -13.32 14.07 23.90
C TYR A 318 -13.57 12.94 24.92
N ASN A 319 -12.72 11.90 24.94
CA ASN A 319 -12.87 10.81 25.91
C ASN A 319 -12.36 11.16 27.33
N THR A 320 -11.60 12.23 27.48
CA THR A 320 -11.12 12.72 28.81
C THR A 320 -12.07 13.75 29.42
N GLU A 321 -12.99 14.32 28.66
CA GLU A 321 -13.99 15.28 29.11
C GLU A 321 -15.31 14.61 29.56
N LEU A 322 -15.42 13.29 29.44
CA LEU A 322 -16.52 12.45 29.90
C LEU A 322 -16.14 11.63 31.13
#